data_558ad5663c825283c14aac0015f60cff
#
_entry.id   558ad5663c825283c14aac0015f60cff
#
_cell.length_a   1.000
_cell.length_b   1.000
_cell.length_c   1.000
_cell.angle_alpha   90.00
_cell.angle_beta   90.00
_cell.angle_gamma   90.00
#
_symmetry.space_group_name_H-M   'P 1'
#
loop_
_entity.id
_entity.type
_entity.pdbx_description
1 polymer ?
#
loop_
_entity_poly.entity_id
_entity_poly.type
_entity_poly.pdbx_seq_one_letter_code
_entity_poly.pdbx_strand_id
1 'polypeptide(L)'
;MSKECDGKMLFNIKSLMLPLDSITEFGNECYAHLSEDGKQKETLIEHTERCQKYWFNIVEAKHIETVFIKFEQLYLGDITNEARHIFKLMSVNVVTLHDVGKINPLFQKLKMKNNWKTEYAPESISSRHSIVSAIFYLDYFLGIINTAKADGRINRDETDVLKDFAYIYSYIISRHHSDMNSLEYFFDGLTGKNKQNDNSGKDAYEWCEMFKQELYKEPVAKLRKRDEWLNRMVCQ
;
A
#
# COMPACT_ATOMS: atom_id res chain seq x y z
N MET A 1 -2.61 -43.61 21.55
CA MET A 1 -3.08 -42.22 21.55
C MET A 1 -2.11 -41.44 20.72
N SER A 2 -2.40 -41.34 19.43
CA SER A 2 -1.65 -40.59 18.44
C SER A 2 -1.96 -39.09 18.63
N LYS A 3 -0.95 -38.26 18.95
CA LYS A 3 -1.06 -36.81 18.89
C LYS A 3 -1.17 -36.42 17.43
N GLU A 4 -2.35 -36.05 16.99
CA GLU A 4 -2.53 -35.27 15.77
C GLU A 4 -1.78 -33.95 15.95
N CYS A 5 -0.71 -33.81 15.21
CA CYS A 5 -0.10 -32.51 15.00
C CYS A 5 -1.05 -31.73 14.09
N ASP A 6 -1.84 -30.82 14.67
CA ASP A 6 -2.51 -29.75 13.94
C ASP A 6 -1.49 -29.09 13.02
N GLY A 7 -1.64 -29.31 11.71
CA GLY A 7 -0.85 -28.69 10.67
C GLY A 7 -1.14 -27.19 10.58
N LYS A 8 -0.77 -26.41 11.61
CA LYS A 8 -0.70 -24.98 11.53
C LYS A 8 0.32 -24.63 10.45
N MET A 9 -0.20 -24.24 9.29
CA MET A 9 0.63 -23.64 8.24
C MET A 9 1.31 -22.42 8.86
N LEU A 10 2.60 -22.56 9.17
CA LEU A 10 3.41 -21.49 9.73
C LEU A 10 3.32 -20.28 8.80
N PHE A 11 2.96 -19.15 9.37
CA PHE A 11 2.91 -17.87 8.65
C PHE A 11 4.32 -17.51 8.17
N ASN A 12 4.62 -17.78 6.91
CA ASN A 12 5.92 -17.44 6.34
C ASN A 12 5.85 -16.04 5.69
N ILE A 13 6.21 -15.02 6.46
CA ILE A 13 6.25 -13.62 6.00
C ILE A 13 7.11 -13.46 4.73
N LYS A 14 8.22 -14.19 4.62
CA LYS A 14 9.10 -14.09 3.46
C LYS A 14 8.41 -14.49 2.16
N SER A 15 7.56 -15.52 2.20
CA SER A 15 6.83 -15.98 1.01
C SER A 15 5.71 -15.04 0.57
N LEU A 16 5.30 -14.09 1.43
CA LEU A 16 4.27 -13.09 1.14
C LEU A 16 4.84 -11.74 0.72
N MET A 17 6.13 -11.54 0.90
CA MET A 17 6.78 -10.28 0.53
C MET A 17 6.89 -10.17 -0.99
N LEU A 18 6.26 -9.16 -1.56
CA LEU A 18 6.33 -8.86 -2.98
C LEU A 18 7.66 -8.17 -3.31
N PRO A 19 8.39 -8.60 -4.32
CA PRO A 19 9.51 -7.83 -4.83
C PRO A 19 8.99 -6.58 -5.54
N LEU A 20 9.67 -5.45 -5.38
CA LEU A 20 9.21 -4.17 -5.95
C LEU A 20 9.12 -4.23 -7.49
N ASP A 21 9.98 -4.99 -8.14
CA ASP A 21 9.98 -5.16 -9.59
C ASP A 21 8.77 -5.93 -10.13
N SER A 22 8.01 -6.63 -9.27
CA SER A 22 6.70 -7.17 -9.62
C SER A 22 5.59 -6.10 -9.65
N ILE A 23 5.83 -4.96 -9.02
CA ILE A 23 4.88 -3.85 -8.92
C ILE A 23 5.16 -2.81 -10.00
N THR A 24 6.42 -2.39 -10.14
CA THR A 24 6.85 -1.38 -11.10
C THR A 24 8.20 -1.76 -11.72
N GLU A 25 8.39 -1.44 -13.00
CA GLU A 25 9.68 -1.64 -13.69
C GLU A 25 10.68 -0.52 -13.42
N PHE A 26 10.24 0.59 -12.80
CA PHE A 26 11.06 1.79 -12.63
C PHE A 26 11.88 1.84 -11.34
N GLY A 27 11.91 0.74 -10.60
CA GLY A 27 12.63 0.66 -9.32
C GLY A 27 14.12 0.97 -9.41
N ASN A 28 14.76 0.68 -10.55
CA ASN A 28 16.17 0.97 -10.81
C ASN A 28 16.42 2.35 -11.42
N GLU A 29 15.40 2.95 -12.04
CA GLU A 29 15.51 4.28 -12.69
C GLU A 29 15.21 5.42 -11.72
N CYS A 30 14.43 5.15 -10.67
CA CYS A 30 14.05 6.10 -9.64
C CYS A 30 14.91 5.95 -8.39
N TYR A 31 15.22 7.10 -7.77
CA TYR A 31 16.02 7.14 -6.55
C TYR A 31 15.13 7.38 -5.33
N ALA A 32 15.46 6.70 -4.23
CA ALA A 32 14.81 6.86 -2.94
C ALA A 32 15.53 7.86 -2.03
N HIS A 33 16.87 7.86 -2.09
CA HIS A 33 17.70 8.77 -1.31
C HIS A 33 18.85 9.33 -2.13
N LEU A 34 19.27 10.52 -1.72
CA LEU A 34 20.43 11.22 -2.21
C LEU A 34 21.26 11.64 -0.99
N SER A 35 22.57 11.33 -0.97
CA SER A 35 23.46 11.81 0.09
C SER A 35 23.54 13.35 0.11
N GLU A 36 23.90 13.92 1.26
CA GLU A 36 23.98 15.38 1.43
C GLU A 36 24.92 16.04 0.41
N ASP A 37 26.03 15.37 0.07
CA ASP A 37 26.97 15.83 -0.95
C ASP A 37 26.52 15.54 -2.40
N GLY A 38 25.38 14.87 -2.57
CA GLY A 38 24.78 14.53 -3.86
C GLY A 38 25.52 13.48 -4.67
N LYS A 39 26.52 12.81 -4.11
CA LYS A 39 27.36 11.85 -4.85
C LYS A 39 26.84 10.42 -4.81
N GLN A 40 26.18 10.04 -3.71
CA GLN A 40 25.63 8.70 -3.57
C GLN A 40 24.11 8.74 -3.77
N LYS A 41 23.63 7.87 -4.61
CA LYS A 41 22.21 7.69 -4.90
C LYS A 41 21.83 6.26 -4.56
N GLU A 42 20.74 6.12 -3.82
CA GLU A 42 20.11 4.84 -3.56
C GLU A 42 18.91 4.69 -4.46
N THR A 43 18.85 3.62 -5.23
CA THR A 43 17.68 3.33 -6.06
C THR A 43 16.46 2.96 -5.20
N LEU A 44 15.28 3.08 -5.78
CA LEU A 44 14.05 2.73 -5.07
C LEU A 44 14.00 1.23 -4.74
N ILE A 45 14.54 0.37 -5.63
CA ILE A 45 14.61 -1.07 -5.36
C ILE A 45 15.57 -1.39 -4.21
N GLU A 46 16.79 -0.82 -4.19
CA GLU A 46 17.75 -1.02 -3.10
C GLU A 46 17.20 -0.56 -1.76
N HIS A 47 16.50 0.57 -1.75
CA HIS A 47 15.82 1.08 -0.57
C HIS A 47 14.75 0.12 -0.06
N THR A 48 13.88 -0.33 -0.96
CA THR A 48 12.78 -1.24 -0.62
C THR A 48 13.32 -2.57 -0.07
N GLU A 49 14.31 -3.17 -0.72
CA GLU A 49 14.94 -4.41 -0.25
C GLU A 49 15.58 -4.25 1.14
N ARG A 50 16.20 -3.08 1.41
CA ARG A 50 16.75 -2.75 2.71
C ARG A 50 15.67 -2.64 3.77
N CYS A 51 14.56 -1.95 3.47
CA CYS A 51 13.41 -1.84 4.36
C CYS A 51 12.80 -3.22 4.66
N GLN A 52 12.65 -4.08 3.66
CA GLN A 52 12.18 -5.44 3.81
C GLN A 52 13.09 -6.26 4.71
N LYS A 53 14.42 -6.15 4.55
CA LYS A 53 15.39 -6.83 5.40
C LYS A 53 15.28 -6.37 6.87
N TYR A 54 15.16 -5.07 7.10
CA TYR A 54 14.94 -4.56 8.47
C TYR A 54 13.62 -5.03 9.06
N TRP A 55 12.57 -5.06 8.27
CA TRP A 55 11.28 -5.59 8.68
C TRP A 55 11.39 -7.05 9.13
N PHE A 56 12.05 -7.92 8.36
CA PHE A 56 12.28 -9.30 8.77
C PHE A 56 13.03 -9.42 10.10
N ASN A 57 14.07 -8.64 10.29
CA ASN A 57 14.81 -8.64 11.56
C ASN A 57 13.91 -8.25 12.75
N ILE A 58 13.02 -7.27 12.55
CA ILE A 58 12.04 -6.86 13.58
C ILE A 58 11.02 -7.98 13.83
N VAL A 59 10.51 -8.61 12.78
CA VAL A 59 9.55 -9.72 12.89
C VAL A 59 10.13 -10.87 13.71
N GLU A 60 11.35 -11.27 13.41
CA GLU A 60 12.06 -12.35 14.17
C GLU A 60 12.32 -11.93 15.62
N ALA A 61 12.92 -10.75 15.82
CA ALA A 61 13.31 -10.29 17.15
C ALA A 61 12.11 -10.01 18.09
N LYS A 62 10.96 -9.66 17.54
CA LYS A 62 9.75 -9.30 18.29
C LYS A 62 8.64 -10.34 18.22
N HIS A 63 8.89 -11.47 17.58
CA HIS A 63 7.89 -12.54 17.39
C HIS A 63 6.56 -12.02 16.79
N ILE A 64 6.65 -11.10 15.83
CA ILE A 64 5.47 -10.42 15.22
C ILE A 64 4.52 -11.43 14.59
N GLU A 65 5.01 -12.56 14.07
CA GLU A 65 4.16 -13.63 13.53
C GLU A 65 3.12 -14.13 14.56
N THR A 66 3.52 -14.25 15.81
CA THR A 66 2.59 -14.63 16.89
C THR A 66 1.52 -13.58 17.12
N VAL A 67 1.86 -12.30 16.95
CA VAL A 67 0.89 -11.20 17.03
C VAL A 67 -0.12 -11.29 15.90
N PHE A 68 0.32 -11.55 14.66
CA PHE A 68 -0.58 -11.75 13.53
C PHE A 68 -1.54 -12.92 13.74
N ILE A 69 -1.03 -14.07 14.20
CA ILE A 69 -1.87 -15.25 14.47
C ILE A 69 -2.94 -14.93 15.53
N LYS A 70 -2.54 -14.27 16.62
CA LYS A 70 -3.50 -13.87 17.67
C LYS A 70 -4.52 -12.85 17.16
N PHE A 71 -4.09 -11.89 16.35
CA PHE A 71 -4.97 -10.90 15.75
C PHE A 71 -6.02 -11.57 14.85
N GLU A 72 -5.60 -12.49 13.99
CA GLU A 72 -6.52 -13.28 13.15
C GLU A 72 -7.55 -14.03 13.98
N GLN A 73 -7.11 -14.70 15.06
CA GLN A 73 -8.01 -15.46 15.93
C GLN A 73 -9.04 -14.58 16.66
N LEU A 74 -8.65 -13.38 17.06
CA LEU A 74 -9.48 -12.49 17.86
C LEU A 74 -10.42 -11.61 17.04
N TYR A 75 -9.97 -11.14 15.88
CA TYR A 75 -10.65 -10.07 15.14
C TYR A 75 -11.17 -10.48 13.76
N LEU A 76 -10.58 -11.50 13.13
CA LEU A 76 -11.05 -11.93 11.82
C LEU A 76 -12.05 -13.10 11.87
N GLY A 77 -12.15 -13.80 13.03
CA GLY A 77 -13.14 -14.85 13.22
C GLY A 77 -13.05 -16.00 12.19
N ASP A 78 -14.19 -16.49 11.74
CA ASP A 78 -14.32 -17.58 10.78
C ASP A 78 -14.32 -17.10 9.33
N ILE A 79 -13.23 -16.45 8.91
CA ILE A 79 -13.02 -16.09 7.51
C ILE A 79 -12.33 -17.23 6.74
N THR A 80 -12.51 -17.23 5.42
CA THR A 80 -11.88 -18.20 4.52
C THR A 80 -10.35 -18.12 4.54
N ASN A 81 -9.68 -19.21 4.14
CA ASN A 81 -8.21 -19.20 3.98
C ASN A 81 -7.76 -18.17 2.95
N GLU A 82 -8.56 -17.89 1.92
CA GLU A 82 -8.28 -16.88 0.92
C GLU A 82 -8.33 -15.47 1.54
N ALA A 83 -9.34 -15.16 2.32
CA ALA A 83 -9.43 -13.86 3.01
C ALA A 83 -8.28 -13.67 4.00
N ARG A 84 -7.88 -14.71 4.76
CA ARG A 84 -6.68 -14.69 5.62
C ARG A 84 -5.41 -14.45 4.83
N HIS A 85 -5.27 -15.10 3.67
CA HIS A 85 -4.11 -14.91 2.79
C HIS A 85 -4.01 -13.47 2.31
N ILE A 86 -5.11 -12.89 1.81
CA ILE A 86 -5.17 -11.49 1.35
C ILE A 86 -4.85 -10.53 2.49
N PHE A 87 -5.42 -10.73 3.69
CA PHE A 87 -5.11 -9.92 4.87
C PHE A 87 -3.61 -9.92 5.20
N LYS A 88 -2.98 -11.11 5.23
CA LYS A 88 -1.54 -11.26 5.47
C LYS A 88 -0.71 -10.58 4.39
N LEU A 89 -1.08 -10.78 3.13
CA LEU A 89 -0.42 -10.17 1.99
C LEU A 89 -0.44 -8.64 2.08
N MET A 90 -1.60 -8.05 2.41
CA MET A 90 -1.75 -6.62 2.65
C MET A 90 -0.85 -6.14 3.78
N SER A 91 -0.91 -6.80 4.94
CA SER A 91 -0.19 -6.39 6.15
C SER A 91 1.33 -6.40 5.95
N VAL A 92 1.85 -7.44 5.29
CA VAL A 92 3.30 -7.60 5.05
C VAL A 92 3.79 -6.58 4.03
N ASN A 93 3.01 -6.27 3.00
CA ASN A 93 3.45 -5.41 1.90
C ASN A 93 3.22 -3.91 2.11
N VAL A 94 2.83 -3.49 3.28
CA VAL A 94 2.93 -2.07 3.70
C VAL A 94 4.37 -1.59 3.52
N VAL A 95 5.36 -2.41 3.94
CA VAL A 95 6.78 -2.05 3.83
C VAL A 95 7.28 -2.02 2.39
N THR A 96 6.74 -2.86 1.50
CA THR A 96 7.12 -2.84 0.08
C THR A 96 6.60 -1.58 -0.63
N LEU A 97 5.38 -1.15 -0.28
CA LEU A 97 4.68 -0.12 -1.02
C LEU A 97 4.75 1.28 -0.36
N HIS A 98 5.32 1.41 0.86
CA HIS A 98 5.29 2.70 1.58
C HIS A 98 5.94 3.85 0.81
N ASP A 99 6.96 3.55 0.02
CA ASP A 99 7.77 4.52 -0.72
C ASP A 99 7.66 4.41 -2.25
N VAL A 100 6.79 3.53 -2.77
CA VAL A 100 6.60 3.37 -4.22
C VAL A 100 6.22 4.67 -4.92
N GLY A 101 5.55 5.58 -4.23
CA GLY A 101 5.20 6.91 -4.74
C GLY A 101 6.40 7.82 -5.01
N LYS A 102 7.62 7.43 -4.63
CA LYS A 102 8.85 8.11 -5.04
C LYS A 102 9.10 8.04 -6.56
N ILE A 103 8.38 7.17 -7.29
CA ILE A 103 8.33 7.22 -8.76
C ILE A 103 7.64 8.49 -9.29
N ASN A 104 7.04 9.33 -8.45
CA ASN A 104 6.52 10.63 -8.86
C ASN A 104 7.63 11.46 -9.54
N PRO A 105 7.47 11.84 -10.83
CA PRO A 105 8.50 12.57 -11.59
C PRO A 105 8.90 13.90 -10.93
N LEU A 106 7.98 14.56 -10.23
CA LEU A 106 8.28 15.80 -9.53
C LEU A 106 9.13 15.56 -8.28
N PHE A 107 8.88 14.45 -7.55
CA PHE A 107 9.76 14.01 -6.48
C PHE A 107 11.17 13.70 -7.00
N GLN A 108 11.27 12.95 -8.09
CA GLN A 108 12.54 12.62 -8.73
C GLN A 108 13.31 13.88 -9.12
N LYS A 109 12.66 14.83 -9.77
CA LYS A 109 13.28 16.10 -10.20
C LYS A 109 13.73 16.97 -9.01
N LEU A 110 12.81 17.24 -8.08
CA LEU A 110 13.05 18.24 -7.02
C LEU A 110 13.90 17.69 -5.87
N LYS A 111 13.70 16.41 -5.50
CA LYS A 111 14.37 15.81 -4.34
C LYS A 111 15.59 14.97 -4.72
N MET A 112 15.51 14.24 -5.81
CA MET A 112 16.55 13.30 -6.23
C MET A 112 17.46 13.84 -7.32
N LYS A 113 17.21 15.06 -7.85
CA LYS A 113 17.92 15.66 -8.99
C LYS A 113 17.98 14.70 -10.19
N ASN A 114 16.89 14.03 -10.45
CA ASN A 114 16.71 13.05 -11.51
C ASN A 114 15.61 13.51 -12.46
N ASN A 115 15.99 13.81 -13.72
CA ASN A 115 15.05 14.28 -14.75
C ASN A 115 14.29 13.12 -15.41
N TRP A 116 13.70 12.27 -14.61
CA TRP A 116 12.98 11.11 -15.05
C TRP A 116 11.51 11.44 -15.34
N LYS A 117 11.04 11.16 -16.56
CA LYS A 117 9.64 11.32 -17.01
C LYS A 117 8.96 12.61 -16.56
N THR A 118 9.66 13.74 -16.64
CA THR A 118 9.18 15.05 -16.13
C THR A 118 7.97 15.59 -16.87
N GLU A 119 7.69 15.09 -18.06
CA GLU A 119 6.49 15.36 -18.85
C GLU A 119 5.19 14.89 -18.19
N TYR A 120 5.28 13.92 -17.29
CA TYR A 120 4.16 13.39 -16.50
C TYR A 120 4.09 13.97 -15.09
N ALA A 121 4.85 15.02 -14.80
CA ALA A 121 4.93 15.57 -13.45
C ALA A 121 3.59 16.16 -12.97
N PRO A 122 3.05 15.72 -11.82
CA PRO A 122 1.79 16.21 -11.31
C PRO A 122 1.97 17.56 -10.61
N GLU A 123 1.45 18.62 -11.18
CA GLU A 123 1.53 19.96 -10.57
C GLU A 123 0.75 20.04 -9.24
N SER A 124 -0.43 19.41 -9.19
CA SER A 124 -1.37 19.47 -8.06
C SER A 124 -0.87 18.80 -6.79
N ILE A 125 -0.11 17.69 -6.90
CA ILE A 125 0.40 16.94 -5.74
C ILE A 125 1.86 17.24 -5.40
N SER A 126 2.51 18.07 -6.22
CA SER A 126 3.92 18.44 -6.01
C SER A 126 4.83 17.20 -5.85
N SER A 127 5.82 17.26 -4.97
CA SER A 127 6.75 16.16 -4.67
C SER A 127 6.25 15.22 -3.55
N ARG A 128 4.98 15.24 -3.20
CA ARG A 128 4.41 14.39 -2.14
C ARG A 128 4.38 12.93 -2.59
N HIS A 129 5.28 12.11 -2.10
CA HIS A 129 5.34 10.70 -2.46
C HIS A 129 4.49 9.81 -1.54
N SER A 130 4.31 10.17 -0.26
CA SER A 130 3.58 9.34 0.68
C SER A 130 2.11 9.16 0.32
N ILE A 131 1.44 10.24 -0.15
CA ILE A 131 0.06 10.15 -0.60
C ILE A 131 -0.05 9.35 -1.91
N VAL A 132 0.93 9.48 -2.80
CA VAL A 132 1.02 8.67 -4.02
C VAL A 132 1.19 7.20 -3.66
N SER A 133 2.11 6.87 -2.75
CA SER A 133 2.30 5.49 -2.25
C SER A 133 1.01 4.91 -1.66
N ALA A 134 0.26 5.72 -0.89
CA ALA A 134 -1.00 5.30 -0.30
C ALA A 134 -2.06 4.95 -1.36
N ILE A 135 -2.14 5.73 -2.43
CA ILE A 135 -3.05 5.47 -3.56
C ILE A 135 -2.62 4.20 -4.31
N PHE A 136 -1.32 4.02 -4.58
CA PHE A 136 -0.80 2.80 -5.19
C PHE A 136 -1.14 1.55 -4.36
N TYR A 137 -0.90 1.61 -3.06
CA TYR A 137 -1.24 0.53 -2.14
C TYR A 137 -2.74 0.21 -2.19
N LEU A 138 -3.57 1.23 -2.11
CA LEU A 138 -5.03 1.09 -2.09
C LEU A 138 -5.54 0.47 -3.39
N ASP A 139 -5.09 0.98 -4.54
CA ASP A 139 -5.50 0.50 -5.85
C ASP A 139 -5.08 -0.96 -6.09
N TYR A 140 -3.84 -1.31 -5.74
CA TYR A 140 -3.32 -2.66 -5.86
C TYR A 140 -4.15 -3.67 -5.06
N PHE A 141 -4.37 -3.41 -3.77
CA PHE A 141 -5.08 -4.35 -2.92
C PHE A 141 -6.59 -4.36 -3.12
N LEU A 142 -7.21 -3.25 -3.45
CA LEU A 142 -8.62 -3.26 -3.86
C LEU A 142 -8.82 -4.06 -5.16
N GLY A 143 -7.85 -4.05 -6.05
CA GLY A 143 -7.83 -4.92 -7.22
C GLY A 143 -7.89 -6.40 -6.86
N ILE A 144 -6.99 -6.84 -5.98
CA ILE A 144 -6.93 -8.23 -5.50
C ILE A 144 -8.25 -8.64 -4.82
N ILE A 145 -8.75 -7.80 -3.88
CA ILE A 145 -9.99 -8.05 -3.14
C ILE A 145 -11.19 -8.16 -4.10
N ASN A 146 -11.31 -7.24 -5.05
CA ASN A 146 -12.42 -7.23 -5.99
C ASN A 146 -12.37 -8.43 -6.94
N THR A 147 -11.18 -8.87 -7.37
CA THR A 147 -11.00 -10.08 -8.17
C THR A 147 -11.38 -11.33 -7.37
N ALA A 148 -10.88 -11.46 -6.15
CA ALA A 148 -11.25 -12.59 -5.28
C ALA A 148 -12.76 -12.68 -5.02
N LYS A 149 -13.42 -11.53 -4.86
CA LYS A 149 -14.89 -11.45 -4.75
C LYS A 149 -15.59 -11.88 -6.03
N ALA A 150 -15.14 -11.38 -7.19
CA ALA A 150 -15.74 -11.68 -8.48
C ALA A 150 -15.64 -13.19 -8.81
N ASP A 151 -14.53 -13.82 -8.41
CA ASP A 151 -14.28 -15.26 -8.57
C ASP A 151 -15.01 -16.12 -7.52
N GLY A 152 -15.72 -15.51 -6.58
CA GLY A 152 -16.41 -16.22 -5.50
C GLY A 152 -15.49 -16.86 -4.45
N ARG A 153 -14.19 -16.45 -4.39
CA ARG A 153 -13.20 -16.96 -3.43
C ARG A 153 -13.37 -16.37 -2.03
N ILE A 154 -13.98 -15.20 -1.94
CA ILE A 154 -14.36 -14.52 -0.70
C ILE A 154 -15.81 -14.04 -0.77
N ASN A 155 -16.48 -14.00 0.36
CA ASN A 155 -17.86 -13.52 0.48
C ASN A 155 -17.92 -11.98 0.66
N ARG A 156 -19.15 -11.44 0.85
CA ARG A 156 -19.37 -10.00 1.00
C ARG A 156 -18.76 -9.46 2.29
N ASP A 157 -18.99 -10.14 3.41
CA ASP A 157 -18.54 -9.66 4.72
C ASP A 157 -17.01 -9.67 4.79
N GLU A 158 -16.36 -10.70 4.26
CA GLU A 158 -14.90 -10.77 4.10
C GLU A 158 -14.37 -9.65 3.20
N THR A 159 -15.10 -9.35 2.11
CA THR A 159 -14.74 -8.24 1.22
C THR A 159 -14.76 -6.91 1.96
N ASP A 160 -15.78 -6.66 2.78
CA ASP A 160 -15.94 -5.40 3.50
C ASP A 160 -14.84 -5.26 4.56
N VAL A 161 -14.56 -6.30 5.35
CA VAL A 161 -13.44 -6.33 6.33
C VAL A 161 -12.08 -6.10 5.66
N LEU A 162 -11.79 -6.79 4.56
CA LEU A 162 -10.51 -6.61 3.86
C LEU A 162 -10.34 -5.19 3.30
N LYS A 163 -11.41 -4.58 2.81
CA LYS A 163 -11.38 -3.19 2.36
C LYS A 163 -11.08 -2.22 3.50
N ASP A 164 -11.66 -2.43 4.67
CA ASP A 164 -11.37 -1.62 5.85
C ASP A 164 -9.88 -1.64 6.18
N PHE A 165 -9.25 -2.81 6.19
CA PHE A 165 -7.81 -2.92 6.38
C PHE A 165 -7.00 -2.28 5.25
N ALA A 166 -7.41 -2.42 4.00
CA ALA A 166 -6.73 -1.77 2.87
C ALA A 166 -6.69 -0.24 3.06
N TYR A 167 -7.78 0.36 3.52
CA TYR A 167 -7.84 1.80 3.81
C TYR A 167 -7.01 2.19 5.04
N ILE A 168 -7.04 1.41 6.11
CA ILE A 168 -6.23 1.67 7.32
C ILE A 168 -4.74 1.65 6.95
N TYR A 169 -4.28 0.65 6.20
CA TYR A 169 -2.88 0.56 5.78
C TYR A 169 -2.49 1.67 4.80
N SER A 170 -3.39 2.02 3.88
CA SER A 170 -3.21 3.18 3.00
C SER A 170 -3.05 4.48 3.79
N TYR A 171 -3.88 4.69 4.82
CA TYR A 171 -3.75 5.83 5.73
C TYR A 171 -2.38 5.84 6.43
N ILE A 172 -1.94 4.71 6.99
CA ILE A 172 -0.62 4.59 7.64
C ILE A 172 0.49 4.97 6.66
N ILE A 173 0.43 4.47 5.42
CA ILE A 173 1.39 4.82 4.37
C ILE A 173 1.35 6.31 4.06
N SER A 174 0.17 6.92 3.98
CA SER A 174 0.06 8.37 3.70
C SER A 174 0.71 9.24 4.75
N ARG A 175 0.92 8.71 5.98
CA ARG A 175 1.41 9.44 7.15
C ARG A 175 2.80 9.05 7.62
N HIS A 176 3.50 8.15 6.93
CA HIS A 176 4.79 7.64 7.41
C HIS A 176 5.90 8.72 7.56
N HIS A 177 5.69 9.93 7.02
CA HIS A 177 6.57 11.11 7.20
C HIS A 177 5.91 12.25 7.96
N SER A 178 4.76 12.05 8.58
CA SER A 178 4.03 13.14 9.25
C SER A 178 3.26 12.62 10.45
N ASP A 179 2.79 13.54 11.29
CA ASP A 179 1.91 13.20 12.40
C ASP A 179 0.61 12.56 11.91
N MET A 180 0.12 11.62 12.69
CA MET A 180 -1.17 10.99 12.42
C MET A 180 -2.29 11.97 12.81
N ASN A 181 -3.12 12.34 11.84
CA ASN A 181 -4.38 13.05 12.08
C ASN A 181 -5.56 12.07 12.04
N SER A 182 -6.79 12.58 12.00
CA SER A 182 -7.96 11.70 11.95
C SER A 182 -8.04 10.94 10.62
N LEU A 183 -8.56 9.73 10.69
CA LEU A 183 -8.84 8.91 9.51
C LEU A 183 -9.88 9.60 8.60
N GLU A 184 -10.86 10.31 9.20
CA GLU A 184 -11.84 11.14 8.49
C GLU A 184 -11.16 12.19 7.59
N TYR A 185 -10.15 12.89 8.12
CA TYR A 185 -9.38 13.87 7.35
C TYR A 185 -8.73 13.25 6.11
N PHE A 186 -8.18 12.05 6.24
CA PHE A 186 -7.62 11.31 5.12
C PHE A 186 -8.67 10.98 4.06
N PHE A 187 -9.84 10.49 4.49
CA PHE A 187 -10.93 10.17 3.56
C PHE A 187 -11.50 11.40 2.86
N ASP A 188 -11.68 12.49 3.59
CA ASP A 188 -12.12 13.76 3.01
C ASP A 188 -11.12 14.26 1.93
N GLY A 189 -9.82 14.07 2.18
CA GLY A 189 -8.78 14.35 1.20
C GLY A 189 -8.89 13.49 -0.05
N LEU A 190 -9.18 12.17 0.09
CA LEU A 190 -9.37 11.26 -1.02
C LEU A 190 -10.61 11.59 -1.87
N THR A 191 -11.68 12.08 -1.23
CA THR A 191 -12.95 12.40 -1.90
C THR A 191 -13.03 13.83 -2.43
N GLY A 192 -12.06 14.68 -2.10
CA GLY A 192 -12.11 16.12 -2.39
C GLY A 192 -13.15 16.87 -1.55
N LYS A 193 -13.58 16.33 -0.42
CA LYS A 193 -14.53 16.95 0.52
C LYS A 193 -13.86 17.72 1.66
N ASN A 194 -12.52 17.80 1.67
CA ASN A 194 -11.77 18.43 2.74
C ASN A 194 -12.06 19.94 2.82
N LYS A 195 -12.66 20.38 3.93
CA LYS A 195 -12.98 21.79 4.18
C LYS A 195 -11.76 22.70 4.27
N GLN A 196 -10.58 22.13 4.49
CA GLN A 196 -9.30 22.87 4.55
C GLN A 196 -8.60 22.95 3.19
N ASN A 197 -9.29 22.59 2.09
CA ASN A 197 -8.79 22.59 0.71
C ASN A 197 -7.55 21.66 0.49
N ASP A 198 -7.28 20.70 1.37
CA ASP A 198 -6.27 19.67 1.12
C ASP A 198 -6.88 18.51 0.32
N ASN A 199 -6.90 18.66 -0.99
CA ASN A 199 -7.41 17.67 -1.94
C ASN A 199 -6.28 16.77 -2.48
N SER A 200 -5.10 16.77 -1.85
CA SER A 200 -3.94 16.03 -2.35
C SER A 200 -4.18 14.54 -2.57
N GLY A 201 -5.08 13.93 -1.79
CA GLY A 201 -5.48 12.53 -1.99
C GLY A 201 -6.28 12.32 -3.27
N LYS A 202 -7.23 13.21 -3.56
CA LYS A 202 -8.00 13.20 -4.81
C LYS A 202 -7.09 13.45 -6.02
N ASP A 203 -6.25 14.47 -5.93
CA ASP A 203 -5.33 14.84 -6.99
C ASP A 203 -4.33 13.71 -7.28
N ALA A 204 -3.81 13.06 -6.24
CA ALA A 204 -2.93 11.90 -6.38
C ALA A 204 -3.64 10.72 -7.03
N TYR A 205 -4.91 10.48 -6.67
CA TYR A 205 -5.72 9.44 -7.29
C TYR A 205 -5.94 9.71 -8.77
N GLU A 206 -6.37 10.92 -9.14
CA GLU A 206 -6.60 11.31 -10.53
C GLU A 206 -5.33 11.19 -11.37
N TRP A 207 -4.19 11.60 -10.82
CA TRP A 207 -2.90 11.42 -11.50
C TRP A 207 -2.53 9.94 -11.68
N CYS A 208 -2.67 9.12 -10.65
CA CYS A 208 -2.41 7.68 -10.75
C CYS A 208 -3.32 6.99 -11.78
N GLU A 209 -4.60 7.39 -11.86
CA GLU A 209 -5.54 6.87 -12.85
C GLU A 209 -5.15 7.23 -14.30
N MET A 210 -4.58 8.42 -14.51
CA MET A 210 -4.11 8.84 -15.82
C MET A 210 -2.88 8.07 -16.29
N PHE A 211 -1.97 7.75 -15.38
CA PHE A 211 -0.65 7.19 -15.71
C PHE A 211 -0.46 5.74 -15.26
N LYS A 212 -1.49 5.07 -14.76
CA LYS A 212 -1.35 3.73 -14.20
C LYS A 212 -0.82 2.69 -15.18
N GLN A 213 -1.20 2.74 -16.44
CA GLN A 213 -0.71 1.82 -17.46
C GLN A 213 0.79 1.98 -17.73
N GLU A 214 1.33 3.17 -17.48
CA GLU A 214 2.73 3.49 -17.66
C GLU A 214 3.57 3.28 -16.40
N LEU A 215 2.93 3.23 -15.24
CA LEU A 215 3.59 3.11 -13.94
C LEU A 215 3.55 1.68 -13.36
N TYR A 216 2.61 0.85 -13.80
CA TYR A 216 2.43 -0.52 -13.33
C TYR A 216 2.61 -1.56 -14.43
N LYS A 217 3.11 -2.74 -14.06
CA LYS A 217 3.23 -3.88 -14.97
C LYS A 217 1.90 -4.56 -15.28
N GLU A 218 0.93 -4.46 -14.38
CA GLU A 218 -0.38 -5.08 -14.53
C GLU A 218 -1.49 -4.03 -14.61
N PRO A 219 -2.59 -4.31 -15.37
CA PRO A 219 -3.74 -3.44 -15.39
C PRO A 219 -4.40 -3.46 -14.02
N VAL A 220 -4.31 -2.34 -13.33
CA VAL A 220 -4.91 -2.17 -12.01
C VAL A 220 -6.43 -2.18 -12.14
N ALA A 221 -7.10 -2.90 -11.25
CA ALA A 221 -8.56 -2.98 -11.24
C ALA A 221 -9.15 -1.58 -11.00
N LYS A 222 -10.10 -1.18 -11.85
CA LYS A 222 -10.77 0.12 -11.72
C LYS A 222 -11.39 0.25 -10.33
N LEU A 223 -11.05 1.30 -9.60
CA LEU A 223 -11.73 1.71 -8.36
C LEU A 223 -13.19 2.09 -8.65
N ARG A 224 -14.00 1.10 -9.07
CA ARG A 224 -15.43 1.29 -9.26
C ARG A 224 -16.09 1.37 -7.89
N LYS A 225 -16.83 2.46 -7.63
CA LYS A 225 -17.67 2.67 -6.45
C LYS A 225 -16.97 3.16 -5.18
N ARG A 226 -15.95 4.01 -5.32
CA ARG A 226 -15.34 4.76 -4.22
C ARG A 226 -16.38 5.44 -3.32
N ASP A 227 -17.38 6.08 -3.92
CA ASP A 227 -18.38 6.88 -3.20
C ASP A 227 -19.38 6.03 -2.38
N GLU A 228 -19.73 4.83 -2.82
CA GLU A 228 -20.63 3.95 -2.06
C GLU A 228 -19.96 3.38 -0.81
N TRP A 229 -18.66 3.12 -0.86
CA TRP A 229 -17.93 2.57 0.27
C TRP A 229 -17.62 3.65 1.31
N LEU A 230 -17.17 4.83 0.88
CA LEU A 230 -16.91 5.97 1.78
C LEU A 230 -18.19 6.44 2.49
N ASN A 231 -19.34 6.43 1.82
CA ASN A 231 -20.61 6.74 2.44
C ASN A 231 -21.02 5.73 3.53
N ARG A 232 -20.59 4.46 3.44
CA ARG A 232 -20.84 3.47 4.50
C ARG A 232 -19.98 3.67 5.74
N MET A 233 -18.70 4.06 5.58
CA MET A 233 -17.79 4.30 6.71
C MET A 233 -18.10 5.58 7.49
N VAL A 234 -18.69 6.58 6.83
CA VAL A 234 -19.05 7.86 7.46
C VAL A 234 -20.43 7.83 8.12
N CYS A 235 -21.29 6.84 7.76
CA CYS A 235 -22.66 6.71 8.29
C CYS A 235 -22.81 5.66 9.40
N GLN A 236 -21.74 5.03 9.86
CA GLN A 236 -21.68 4.17 11.04
C GLN A 236 -21.01 4.91 12.21
#